data_ead2773558c782dc5a0bcfca8e7a5a2c
#
_entry.id   ead2773558c782dc5a0bcfca8e7a5a2c
#
_cell.length_a   1.000
_cell.length_b   1.000
_cell.length_c   1.000
_cell.angle_alpha   90.00
_cell.angle_beta   90.00
_cell.angle_gamma   90.00
#
_symmetry.space_group_name_H-M   'P 1'
#
loop_
_entity.id
_entity.type
_entity.pdbx_description
1 polymer ?
#
loop_
_entity_poly.entity_id
_entity_poly.type
_entity_poly.pdbx_seq_one_letter_code
_entity_poly.pdbx_strand_id
1 'polypeptide(L)'
;MTDKQIAVKVDHVSKYFKLPTEATNSLRTALVNRFKGIKGYKEQHVLKDISFEVEKGEFFGILGRNGSGKSTLLKIISEIYVPEKGTVTIDGKLVSFIELGVGFNPELTGRENVYMNGAMLGFSTAEIDAMYDDIVDFAELHEFMNQKLKNYSSGMQVRLAFSVAIKAQGDILILDEVLAVGDEAFQRKCNDYFQERKKSGKTTILVTHDMGAVKKYCNKAVLIENGLVKAIGDPFDVSDQYSFDNLESNSHHHGDEDEGLVTTEVEDFTARLLSPKKVTPDDEVVIEFSFNLLDESVNPHIAFSFVDISTGNGLYNDNSMDVPLSGVGPKKITYKCKLPYFNHVKLRLVAFLRDENQENLAILSTTNPPVFSIDRVVDRTNRSELDSSTGLLIRQGKWE
;
A
#
# COMPACT_ATOMS: atom_id res chain seq x y z
N MET A 1 -24.90 -22.67 8.98
CA MET A 1 -24.23 -21.36 9.02
C MET A 1 -23.46 -21.35 10.31
N THR A 2 -22.16 -21.52 10.28
CA THR A 2 -21.30 -21.38 11.47
C THR A 2 -21.38 -19.93 11.91
N ASP A 3 -21.78 -19.68 13.16
CA ASP A 3 -21.79 -18.35 13.76
C ASP A 3 -20.36 -17.79 13.67
N LYS A 4 -20.16 -16.78 12.82
CA LYS A 4 -18.86 -16.11 12.64
C LYS A 4 -18.57 -15.34 13.93
N GLN A 5 -17.53 -15.75 14.65
CA GLN A 5 -17.10 -15.03 15.84
C GLN A 5 -16.28 -13.80 15.43
N ILE A 6 -16.72 -12.62 15.85
CA ILE A 6 -16.06 -11.34 15.55
C ILE A 6 -14.99 -11.08 16.63
N ALA A 7 -13.76 -10.83 16.18
CA ALA A 7 -12.65 -10.44 17.05
C ALA A 7 -12.61 -8.92 17.27
N VAL A 8 -12.83 -8.14 16.22
CA VAL A 8 -12.87 -6.68 16.28
C VAL A 8 -14.07 -6.18 15.46
N LYS A 9 -14.93 -5.39 16.07
CA LYS A 9 -16.00 -4.67 15.38
C LYS A 9 -15.80 -3.18 15.51
N VAL A 10 -15.68 -2.50 14.39
CA VAL A 10 -15.67 -1.05 14.25
C VAL A 10 -17.04 -0.65 13.73
N ASP A 11 -17.79 0.16 14.49
CA ASP A 11 -19.20 0.47 14.22
C ASP A 11 -19.43 1.97 14.19
N HIS A 12 -19.62 2.55 12.99
CA HIS A 12 -19.88 3.97 12.73
C HIS A 12 -18.89 4.95 13.38
N VAL A 13 -17.59 4.60 13.39
CA VAL A 13 -16.54 5.36 14.08
C VAL A 13 -16.21 6.64 13.32
N SER A 14 -16.30 7.77 14.03
CA SER A 14 -15.87 9.08 13.55
C SER A 14 -14.93 9.75 14.54
N LYS A 15 -13.92 10.48 14.02
CA LYS A 15 -12.94 11.21 14.82
C LYS A 15 -12.54 12.51 14.15
N TYR A 16 -12.53 13.60 14.94
CA TYR A 16 -11.96 14.88 14.53
C TYR A 16 -11.01 15.43 15.59
N PHE A 17 -10.10 16.29 15.16
CA PHE A 17 -9.19 17.02 16.03
C PHE A 17 -9.45 18.52 15.90
N LYS A 18 -9.33 19.24 17.03
CA LYS A 18 -9.45 20.70 17.07
C LYS A 18 -8.08 21.30 16.90
N LEU A 19 -7.78 21.85 15.72
CA LEU A 19 -6.53 22.54 15.44
C LEU A 19 -6.68 24.03 15.77
N PRO A 20 -5.83 24.60 16.63
CA PRO A 20 -5.83 26.05 16.88
C PRO A 20 -5.58 26.81 15.57
N THR A 21 -6.41 27.79 15.26
CA THR A 21 -6.23 28.63 14.05
C THR A 21 -5.32 29.82 14.25
N GLU A 22 -5.14 30.28 15.49
CA GLU A 22 -4.20 31.33 15.85
C GLU A 22 -3.65 31.08 17.26
N ALA A 23 -2.38 31.40 17.49
CA ALA A 23 -1.83 31.51 18.83
C ALA A 23 -2.46 32.75 19.50
N THR A 24 -3.52 32.55 20.29
CA THR A 24 -4.12 33.62 21.09
C THR A 24 -3.18 33.96 22.25
N ASN A 25 -2.15 34.78 21.96
CA ASN A 25 -1.16 35.21 22.95
C ASN A 25 -1.71 36.31 23.91
N SER A 26 -3.00 36.66 23.84
CA SER A 26 -3.59 37.71 24.66
C SER A 26 -5.05 37.37 25.03
N LEU A 27 -5.36 37.50 26.34
CA LEU A 27 -6.74 37.42 26.87
C LEU A 27 -7.70 38.38 26.16
N ARG A 28 -7.22 39.53 25.70
CA ARG A 28 -8.00 40.49 24.93
C ARG A 28 -8.45 39.96 23.60
N THR A 29 -7.56 39.26 22.86
CA THR A 29 -7.89 38.64 21.56
C THR A 29 -8.88 37.48 21.73
N ALA A 30 -8.76 36.69 22.80
CA ALA A 30 -9.70 35.63 23.14
C ALA A 30 -11.12 36.17 23.41
N LEU A 31 -11.23 37.32 24.14
CA LEU A 31 -12.50 37.95 24.43
C LEU A 31 -13.17 38.54 23.18
N VAL A 32 -12.38 39.20 22.33
CA VAL A 32 -12.88 39.78 21.05
C VAL A 32 -13.33 38.67 20.08
N ASN A 33 -12.60 37.59 19.97
CA ASN A 33 -12.96 36.44 19.12
C ASN A 33 -14.25 35.76 19.62
N ARG A 34 -14.42 35.64 20.94
CA ARG A 34 -15.66 35.10 21.53
C ARG A 34 -16.90 36.00 21.21
N PHE A 35 -16.74 37.33 21.27
CA PHE A 35 -17.82 38.27 20.90
C PHE A 35 -18.12 38.27 19.40
N LYS A 36 -17.15 38.00 18.55
CA LYS A 36 -17.30 37.90 17.09
C LYS A 36 -17.78 36.53 16.62
N GLY A 37 -17.99 35.56 17.50
CA GLY A 37 -18.41 34.19 17.16
C GLY A 37 -17.32 33.40 16.40
N ILE A 38 -16.08 33.89 16.42
CA ILE A 38 -14.97 33.20 15.74
C ILE A 38 -14.52 32.06 16.64
N LYS A 39 -14.71 30.81 16.17
CA LYS A 39 -14.14 29.63 16.81
C LYS A 39 -12.62 29.68 16.64
N GLY A 40 -11.87 29.78 17.74
CA GLY A 40 -10.39 29.81 17.72
C GLY A 40 -9.74 28.50 17.30
N TYR A 41 -10.48 27.59 16.70
CA TYR A 41 -10.01 26.29 16.19
C TYR A 41 -10.76 25.90 14.93
N LYS A 42 -10.09 25.12 14.08
CA LYS A 42 -10.65 24.42 12.92
C LYS A 42 -10.78 22.94 13.26
N GLU A 43 -11.93 22.35 12.97
CA GLU A 43 -12.12 20.91 13.12
C GLU A 43 -11.54 20.20 11.89
N GLN A 44 -10.58 19.31 12.12
CA GLN A 44 -10.04 18.40 11.11
C GLN A 44 -10.67 17.01 11.29
N HIS A 45 -11.62 16.69 10.42
CA HIS A 45 -12.26 15.39 10.40
C HIS A 45 -11.35 14.36 9.77
N VAL A 46 -10.82 13.45 10.60
CA VAL A 46 -9.85 12.42 10.17
C VAL A 46 -10.56 11.12 9.84
N LEU A 47 -11.57 10.72 10.64
CA LEU A 47 -12.42 9.56 10.36
C LEU A 47 -13.88 10.02 10.27
N LYS A 48 -14.60 9.50 9.24
CA LYS A 48 -15.93 9.96 8.87
C LYS A 48 -16.85 8.76 8.65
N ASP A 49 -17.28 8.10 9.73
CA ASP A 49 -18.20 6.95 9.62
C ASP A 49 -17.55 5.66 9.10
N ILE A 50 -16.52 5.19 9.79
CA ILE A 50 -15.83 3.93 9.49
C ILE A 50 -16.58 2.75 10.12
N SER A 51 -16.92 1.73 9.31
CA SER A 51 -17.55 0.49 9.79
C SER A 51 -16.95 -0.72 9.08
N PHE A 52 -16.48 -1.71 9.85
CA PHE A 52 -16.08 -3.03 9.37
C PHE A 52 -15.94 -4.02 10.53
N GLU A 53 -15.86 -5.30 10.18
CA GLU A 53 -15.69 -6.39 11.13
C GLU A 53 -14.51 -7.28 10.73
N VAL A 54 -13.75 -7.72 11.75
CA VAL A 54 -12.64 -8.68 11.63
C VAL A 54 -13.05 -9.95 12.37
N GLU A 55 -13.08 -11.07 11.67
CA GLU A 55 -13.44 -12.37 12.23
C GLU A 55 -12.26 -12.97 13.04
N LYS A 56 -12.57 -13.82 14.03
CA LYS A 56 -11.51 -14.54 14.77
C LYS A 56 -10.72 -15.44 13.82
N GLY A 57 -9.40 -15.37 13.94
CA GLY A 57 -8.48 -16.12 13.08
C GLY A 57 -8.23 -15.47 11.71
N GLU A 58 -8.82 -14.32 11.43
CA GLU A 58 -8.62 -13.60 10.18
C GLU A 58 -7.30 -12.83 10.18
N PHE A 59 -6.62 -12.83 9.05
CA PHE A 59 -5.49 -11.94 8.77
C PHE A 59 -6.03 -10.78 7.92
N PHE A 60 -6.31 -9.65 8.59
CA PHE A 60 -7.03 -8.52 8.00
C PHE A 60 -6.10 -7.37 7.63
N GLY A 61 -6.17 -6.90 6.38
CA GLY A 61 -5.35 -5.78 5.88
C GLY A 61 -6.07 -4.43 5.98
N ILE A 62 -5.37 -3.38 6.43
CA ILE A 62 -5.84 -1.99 6.36
C ILE A 62 -4.91 -1.22 5.45
N LEU A 63 -5.42 -0.80 4.30
CA LEU A 63 -4.73 -0.04 3.27
C LEU A 63 -5.19 1.42 3.25
N GLY A 64 -4.35 2.29 2.74
CA GLY A 64 -4.67 3.69 2.51
C GLY A 64 -3.43 4.57 2.45
N ARG A 65 -3.54 5.74 1.85
CA ARG A 65 -2.45 6.73 1.72
C ARG A 65 -2.07 7.32 3.07
N ASN A 66 -0.90 7.96 3.13
CA ASN A 66 -0.53 8.77 4.29
C ASN A 66 -1.57 9.88 4.50
N GLY A 67 -2.00 10.06 5.75
CA GLY A 67 -3.06 11.02 6.10
C GLY A 67 -4.50 10.51 5.88
N SER A 68 -4.73 9.27 5.41
CA SER A 68 -6.09 8.73 5.23
C SER A 68 -6.84 8.42 6.54
N GLY A 69 -6.13 8.41 7.68
CA GLY A 69 -6.71 8.13 8.99
C GLY A 69 -6.34 6.78 9.61
N LYS A 70 -5.51 5.94 8.94
CA LYS A 70 -5.11 4.60 9.43
C LYS A 70 -4.56 4.61 10.86
N SER A 71 -3.54 5.42 11.14
CA SER A 71 -2.92 5.48 12.48
C SER A 71 -3.90 6.01 13.55
N THR A 72 -4.82 6.91 13.17
CA THR A 72 -5.89 7.36 14.07
C THR A 72 -6.86 6.22 14.38
N LEU A 73 -7.25 5.45 13.37
CA LEU A 73 -8.11 4.29 13.54
C LEU A 73 -7.45 3.22 14.41
N LEU A 74 -6.16 2.93 14.19
CA LEU A 74 -5.40 2.00 15.03
C LEU A 74 -5.35 2.45 16.49
N LYS A 75 -5.11 3.74 16.72
CA LYS A 75 -5.11 4.30 18.09
C LYS A 75 -6.48 4.21 18.76
N ILE A 76 -7.57 4.22 17.99
CA ILE A 76 -8.93 3.99 18.51
C ILE A 76 -9.14 2.49 18.80
N ILE A 77 -8.78 1.59 17.88
CA ILE A 77 -8.89 0.15 18.11
C ILE A 77 -8.04 -0.28 19.30
N SER A 78 -6.88 0.34 19.52
CA SER A 78 -6.00 0.08 20.67
C SER A 78 -6.38 0.83 21.94
N GLU A 79 -7.58 1.45 21.98
CA GLU A 79 -8.13 2.19 23.13
C GLU A 79 -7.28 3.39 23.59
N ILE A 80 -6.33 3.86 22.76
CA ILE A 80 -5.52 5.06 23.03
C ILE A 80 -6.35 6.34 22.79
N TYR A 81 -7.20 6.32 21.75
CA TYR A 81 -8.11 7.43 21.45
C TYR A 81 -9.57 6.98 21.59
N VAL A 82 -10.39 7.88 22.16
CA VAL A 82 -11.84 7.70 22.17
C VAL A 82 -12.42 8.28 20.88
N PRO A 83 -13.29 7.56 20.16
CA PRO A 83 -13.99 8.10 19.00
C PRO A 83 -15.00 9.17 19.42
N GLU A 84 -15.31 10.12 18.53
CA GLU A 84 -16.34 11.14 18.77
C GLU A 84 -17.75 10.58 18.53
N LYS A 85 -17.84 9.57 17.64
CA LYS A 85 -19.08 8.82 17.36
C LYS A 85 -18.74 7.38 17.09
N GLY A 86 -19.72 6.50 17.31
CA GLY A 86 -19.57 5.07 17.09
C GLY A 86 -18.83 4.37 18.22
N THR A 87 -18.58 3.08 18.04
CA THR A 87 -17.96 2.22 19.05
C THR A 87 -16.99 1.24 18.41
N VAL A 88 -15.99 0.80 19.17
CA VAL A 88 -15.14 -0.33 18.83
C VAL A 88 -15.36 -1.40 19.90
N THR A 89 -15.59 -2.63 19.49
CA THR A 89 -15.73 -3.78 20.39
C THR A 89 -14.63 -4.78 20.04
N ILE A 90 -13.95 -5.29 21.07
CA ILE A 90 -12.82 -6.22 20.96
C ILE A 90 -13.14 -7.44 21.80
N ASP A 91 -13.03 -8.63 21.20
CA ASP A 91 -13.23 -9.90 21.88
C ASP A 91 -11.92 -10.71 21.89
N GLY A 92 -11.13 -10.52 22.94
CA GLY A 92 -9.84 -11.14 23.19
C GLY A 92 -8.75 -10.16 23.66
N LYS A 93 -7.58 -10.71 24.01
CA LYS A 93 -6.41 -9.91 24.43
C LYS A 93 -5.76 -9.27 23.20
N LEU A 94 -5.86 -7.94 23.09
CA LEU A 94 -5.24 -7.15 22.04
C LEU A 94 -3.79 -6.83 22.38
N VAL A 95 -2.89 -7.10 21.44
CA VAL A 95 -1.50 -6.62 21.47
C VAL A 95 -1.31 -5.71 20.26
N SER A 96 -0.99 -4.45 20.51
CA SER A 96 -0.88 -3.43 19.49
C SER A 96 0.56 -2.95 19.35
N PHE A 97 1.08 -3.02 18.13
CA PHE A 97 2.40 -2.54 17.75
C PHE A 97 2.27 -1.42 16.73
N ILE A 98 1.96 -0.21 17.26
CA ILE A 98 1.59 0.95 16.42
C ILE A 98 2.79 1.80 16.03
N GLU A 99 3.87 1.82 16.79
CA GLU A 99 5.07 2.60 16.48
C GLU A 99 6.31 1.82 16.90
N LEU A 100 7.19 1.53 15.95
CA LEU A 100 8.44 0.79 16.17
C LEU A 100 9.31 1.50 17.22
N GLY A 101 9.60 0.83 18.35
CA GLY A 101 10.50 1.35 19.38
C GLY A 101 9.90 2.39 20.33
N VAL A 102 8.62 2.72 20.21
CA VAL A 102 7.94 3.52 21.24
C VAL A 102 7.98 2.77 22.57
N GLY A 103 8.45 3.47 23.60
CA GLY A 103 8.65 2.89 24.93
C GLY A 103 10.05 2.33 25.18
N PHE A 104 10.94 2.30 24.19
CA PHE A 104 12.33 1.95 24.43
C PHE A 104 13.10 3.12 25.04
N ASN A 105 13.88 2.83 26.09
CA ASN A 105 14.75 3.80 26.75
C ASN A 105 16.21 3.53 26.36
N PRO A 106 16.89 4.46 25.65
CA PRO A 106 18.27 4.30 25.23
C PRO A 106 19.27 4.11 26.38
N GLU A 107 18.94 4.58 27.58
CA GLU A 107 19.81 4.46 28.76
C GLU A 107 19.69 3.12 29.49
N LEU A 108 18.66 2.34 29.21
CA LEU A 108 18.48 0.99 29.72
C LEU A 108 19.16 -0.04 28.80
N THR A 109 19.49 -1.19 29.36
CA THR A 109 20.01 -2.35 28.64
C THR A 109 18.94 -2.97 27.74
N GLY A 110 19.34 -3.83 26.80
CA GLY A 110 18.40 -4.62 26.00
C GLY A 110 17.44 -5.43 26.87
N ARG A 111 17.98 -6.10 27.93
CA ARG A 111 17.18 -6.85 28.89
C ARG A 111 16.13 -5.98 29.57
N GLU A 112 16.54 -4.86 30.16
CA GLU A 112 15.63 -3.93 30.86
C GLU A 112 14.55 -3.39 29.94
N ASN A 113 14.88 -3.12 28.66
CA ASN A 113 13.92 -2.69 27.65
C ASN A 113 12.89 -3.78 27.33
N VAL A 114 13.28 -5.06 27.26
CA VAL A 114 12.32 -6.16 27.08
C VAL A 114 11.30 -6.19 28.21
N TYR A 115 11.74 -6.10 29.48
CA TYR A 115 10.84 -6.09 30.62
C TYR A 115 9.95 -4.85 30.66
N MET A 116 10.52 -3.68 30.40
CA MET A 116 9.77 -2.43 30.38
C MET A 116 8.70 -2.43 29.27
N ASN A 117 9.09 -2.85 28.05
CA ASN A 117 8.17 -2.87 26.93
C ASN A 117 7.11 -3.97 27.11
N GLY A 118 7.47 -5.15 27.60
CA GLY A 118 6.53 -6.20 27.96
C GLY A 118 5.49 -5.74 28.99
N ALA A 119 5.92 -5.02 30.04
CA ALA A 119 5.02 -4.45 31.03
C ALA A 119 4.08 -3.40 30.42
N MET A 120 4.57 -2.55 29.50
CA MET A 120 3.75 -1.58 28.77
C MET A 120 2.69 -2.26 27.87
N LEU A 121 3.00 -3.46 27.35
CA LEU A 121 2.06 -4.29 26.60
C LEU A 121 1.09 -5.08 27.51
N GLY A 122 1.15 -4.87 28.84
CA GLY A 122 0.24 -5.46 29.81
C GLY A 122 0.62 -6.87 30.27
N PHE A 123 1.89 -7.29 30.13
CA PHE A 123 2.39 -8.57 30.62
C PHE A 123 2.97 -8.45 32.03
N SER A 124 2.72 -9.45 32.88
CA SER A 124 3.37 -9.60 34.15
C SER A 124 4.84 -10.01 33.98
N THR A 125 5.65 -9.80 35.02
CA THR A 125 7.06 -10.22 35.01
C THR A 125 7.20 -11.71 34.72
N ALA A 126 6.34 -12.55 35.29
CA ALA A 126 6.37 -14.00 35.06
C ALA A 126 6.07 -14.40 33.61
N GLU A 127 5.15 -13.69 32.95
CA GLU A 127 4.88 -13.89 31.53
C GLU A 127 6.07 -13.44 30.68
N ILE A 128 6.72 -12.33 31.04
CA ILE A 128 7.91 -11.83 30.33
C ILE A 128 9.07 -12.82 30.51
N ASP A 129 9.30 -13.34 31.74
CA ASP A 129 10.31 -14.36 32.02
C ASP A 129 10.11 -15.60 31.12
N ALA A 130 8.87 -16.05 31.00
CA ALA A 130 8.55 -17.23 30.17
C ALA A 130 8.81 -17.05 28.66
N MET A 131 8.76 -15.82 28.14
CA MET A 131 8.98 -15.53 26.73
C MET A 131 10.33 -14.87 26.43
N TYR A 132 11.14 -14.58 27.47
CA TYR A 132 12.37 -13.80 27.33
C TYR A 132 13.38 -14.45 26.39
N ASP A 133 13.67 -15.74 26.59
CA ASP A 133 14.64 -16.46 25.76
C ASP A 133 14.17 -16.54 24.31
N ASP A 134 12.88 -16.79 24.09
CA ASP A 134 12.28 -16.79 22.74
C ASP A 134 12.39 -15.44 22.04
N ILE A 135 12.26 -14.32 22.80
CA ILE A 135 12.45 -12.96 22.26
C ILE A 135 13.90 -12.75 21.82
N VAL A 136 14.84 -13.12 22.69
CA VAL A 136 16.28 -12.94 22.45
C VAL A 136 16.77 -13.81 21.30
N ASP A 137 16.30 -15.07 21.21
CA ASP A 137 16.58 -16.02 20.14
C ASP A 137 16.06 -15.51 18.78
N PHE A 138 14.84 -14.99 18.79
CA PHE A 138 14.25 -14.45 17.57
C PHE A 138 15.01 -13.21 17.08
N ALA A 139 15.36 -12.30 18.02
CA ALA A 139 16.13 -11.09 17.71
C ALA A 139 17.58 -11.36 17.33
N GLU A 140 18.15 -12.51 17.70
CA GLU A 140 19.60 -12.87 17.57
C GLU A 140 20.51 -11.88 18.29
N LEU A 141 20.16 -11.48 19.51
CA LEU A 141 20.84 -10.41 20.25
C LEU A 141 21.44 -10.87 21.59
N HIS A 142 21.68 -12.18 21.80
CA HIS A 142 22.18 -12.75 23.07
C HIS A 142 23.36 -11.99 23.68
N GLU A 143 24.37 -11.71 22.89
CA GLU A 143 25.61 -11.05 23.34
C GLU A 143 25.41 -9.58 23.70
N PHE A 144 24.32 -8.96 23.21
CA PHE A 144 24.06 -7.54 23.36
C PHE A 144 23.09 -7.20 24.50
N MET A 145 22.35 -8.19 25.04
CA MET A 145 21.27 -7.93 25.97
C MET A 145 21.66 -7.20 27.26
N ASN A 146 22.93 -7.28 27.66
CA ASN A 146 23.46 -6.56 28.82
C ASN A 146 24.06 -5.18 28.47
N GLN A 147 24.06 -4.81 27.18
CA GLN A 147 24.51 -3.50 26.72
C GLN A 147 23.34 -2.50 26.68
N LYS A 148 23.64 -1.22 26.90
CA LYS A 148 22.65 -0.14 26.78
C LYS A 148 22.16 -0.03 25.34
N LEU A 149 20.87 0.23 25.19
CA LEU A 149 20.21 0.30 23.89
C LEU A 149 20.77 1.40 22.97
N LYS A 150 21.32 2.49 23.52
CA LYS A 150 22.01 3.53 22.76
C LYS A 150 23.23 3.04 21.98
N ASN A 151 23.78 1.90 22.35
CA ASN A 151 24.91 1.25 21.67
C ASN A 151 24.48 0.29 20.56
N TYR A 152 23.17 0.07 20.41
CA TYR A 152 22.61 -0.77 19.36
C TYR A 152 22.54 -0.01 18.04
N SER A 153 22.78 -0.70 16.93
CA SER A 153 22.42 -0.16 15.63
C SER A 153 20.90 0.00 15.49
N SER A 154 20.43 0.85 14.59
CA SER A 154 18.98 0.99 14.34
C SER A 154 18.34 -0.34 13.97
N GLY A 155 19.02 -1.19 13.19
CA GLY A 155 18.56 -2.54 12.85
C GLY A 155 18.40 -3.44 14.09
N MET A 156 19.36 -3.42 15.03
CA MET A 156 19.26 -4.19 16.28
C MET A 156 18.11 -3.72 17.16
N GLN A 157 17.88 -2.40 17.28
CA GLN A 157 16.77 -1.85 18.03
C GLN A 157 15.41 -2.30 17.45
N VAL A 158 15.30 -2.23 16.14
CA VAL A 158 14.10 -2.64 15.41
C VAL A 158 13.85 -4.16 15.54
N ARG A 159 14.89 -4.99 15.42
CA ARG A 159 14.81 -6.45 15.63
C ARG A 159 14.32 -6.78 17.03
N LEU A 160 14.86 -6.11 18.07
CA LEU A 160 14.44 -6.33 19.47
C LEU A 160 12.98 -5.92 19.67
N ALA A 161 12.60 -4.73 19.23
CA ALA A 161 11.24 -4.22 19.38
C ALA A 161 10.21 -5.15 18.70
N PHE A 162 10.51 -5.57 17.46
CA PHE A 162 9.67 -6.50 16.73
C PHE A 162 9.55 -7.85 17.43
N SER A 163 10.66 -8.40 17.94
CA SER A 163 10.68 -9.67 18.65
C SER A 163 9.82 -9.66 19.92
N VAL A 164 9.87 -8.56 20.68
CA VAL A 164 8.98 -8.38 21.84
C VAL A 164 7.51 -8.40 21.40
N ALA A 165 7.18 -7.66 20.34
CA ALA A 165 5.80 -7.54 19.89
C ALA A 165 5.20 -8.87 19.40
N ILE A 166 5.96 -9.64 18.61
CA ILE A 166 5.44 -10.89 18.02
C ILE A 166 5.41 -12.06 19.01
N LYS A 167 6.31 -12.07 19.99
CA LYS A 167 6.33 -13.10 21.04
C LYS A 167 5.33 -12.82 22.13
N ALA A 168 4.84 -11.59 22.23
CA ALA A 168 3.73 -11.24 23.09
C ALA A 168 2.49 -12.08 22.74
N GLN A 169 2.02 -12.91 23.68
CA GLN A 169 0.90 -13.82 23.48
C GLN A 169 -0.43 -13.05 23.58
N GLY A 170 -0.92 -12.55 22.41
CA GLY A 170 -2.24 -11.95 22.26
C GLY A 170 -3.13 -12.74 21.31
N ASP A 171 -4.44 -12.68 21.55
CA ASP A 171 -5.45 -13.25 20.65
C ASP A 171 -5.51 -12.45 19.35
N ILE A 172 -5.35 -11.13 19.46
CA ILE A 172 -5.39 -10.16 18.36
C ILE A 172 -4.05 -9.40 18.34
N LEU A 173 -3.37 -9.43 17.21
CA LEU A 173 -2.12 -8.70 16.98
C LEU A 173 -2.35 -7.59 15.95
N ILE A 174 -2.00 -6.35 16.30
CA ILE A 174 -1.97 -5.23 15.35
C ILE A 174 -0.52 -4.90 15.00
N LEU A 175 -0.24 -4.79 13.70
CA LEU A 175 1.06 -4.45 13.14
C LEU A 175 0.94 -3.23 12.22
N ASP A 176 1.65 -2.15 12.53
CA ASP A 176 1.68 -0.92 11.74
C ASP A 176 3.02 -0.75 11.03
N GLU A 177 3.03 -0.88 9.71
CA GLU A 177 4.20 -0.67 8.81
C GLU A 177 5.49 -1.43 9.14
N VAL A 178 5.40 -2.58 9.82
CA VAL A 178 6.56 -3.30 10.40
C VAL A 178 7.13 -4.43 9.54
N LEU A 179 6.68 -4.62 8.30
CA LEU A 179 7.07 -5.79 7.49
C LEU A 179 8.43 -5.65 6.77
N ALA A 180 8.93 -4.44 6.58
CA ALA A 180 10.20 -4.16 5.89
C ALA A 180 11.39 -4.02 6.86
N VAL A 181 11.39 -4.77 7.97
CA VAL A 181 12.31 -4.59 9.09
C VAL A 181 13.48 -5.57 9.02
N GLY A 182 14.69 -5.07 9.28
CA GLY A 182 15.91 -5.88 9.40
C GLY A 182 16.52 -6.27 8.04
N ASP A 183 17.49 -7.17 8.09
CA ASP A 183 18.12 -7.76 6.91
C ASP A 183 17.28 -8.90 6.30
N GLU A 184 17.71 -9.42 5.17
CA GLU A 184 17.01 -10.49 4.45
C GLU A 184 16.80 -11.76 5.31
N ALA A 185 17.76 -12.10 6.16
CA ALA A 185 17.67 -13.27 7.04
C ALA A 185 16.56 -13.07 8.09
N PHE A 186 16.51 -11.88 8.68
CA PHE A 186 15.45 -11.54 9.65
C PHE A 186 14.07 -11.44 8.99
N GLN A 187 13.99 -10.89 7.77
CA GLN A 187 12.74 -10.85 7.02
C GLN A 187 12.21 -12.26 6.70
N ARG A 188 13.08 -13.24 6.43
CA ARG A 188 12.66 -14.65 6.29
C ARG A 188 12.04 -15.18 7.58
N LYS A 189 12.65 -14.94 8.74
CA LYS A 189 12.08 -15.33 10.04
C LYS A 189 10.71 -14.68 10.30
N CYS A 190 10.58 -13.40 9.95
CA CYS A 190 9.29 -12.71 10.03
C CYS A 190 8.23 -13.35 9.13
N ASN A 191 8.60 -13.70 7.90
CA ASN A 191 7.72 -14.41 6.97
C ASN A 191 7.24 -15.76 7.54
N ASP A 192 8.16 -16.55 8.08
CA ASP A 192 7.85 -17.86 8.66
C ASP A 192 6.90 -17.70 9.86
N TYR A 193 7.15 -16.72 10.72
CA TYR A 193 6.27 -16.39 11.83
C TYR A 193 4.85 -16.02 11.36
N PHE A 194 4.71 -15.18 10.32
CA PHE A 194 3.39 -14.80 9.82
C PHE A 194 2.64 -15.99 9.20
N GLN A 195 3.36 -16.88 8.49
CA GLN A 195 2.77 -18.11 7.97
C GLN A 195 2.29 -19.04 9.07
N GLU A 196 3.07 -19.19 10.13
CA GLU A 196 2.71 -20.01 11.30
C GLU A 196 1.52 -19.40 12.05
N ARG A 197 1.53 -18.08 12.27
CA ARG A 197 0.43 -17.37 12.90
C ARG A 197 -0.87 -17.51 12.12
N LYS A 198 -0.81 -17.39 10.80
CA LYS A 198 -1.96 -17.61 9.91
C LYS A 198 -2.52 -19.04 10.04
N LYS A 199 -1.63 -20.05 10.11
CA LYS A 199 -2.02 -21.46 10.31
C LYS A 199 -2.62 -21.72 11.69
N SER A 200 -2.16 -21.01 12.71
CA SER A 200 -2.65 -21.17 14.10
C SER A 200 -4.03 -20.54 14.34
N GLY A 201 -4.62 -19.86 13.34
CA GLY A 201 -5.94 -19.23 13.45
C GLY A 201 -5.99 -18.05 14.45
N LYS A 202 -4.87 -17.40 14.73
CA LYS A 202 -4.81 -16.19 15.55
C LYS A 202 -5.10 -14.95 14.70
N THR A 203 -5.94 -14.06 15.22
CA THR A 203 -6.32 -12.83 14.52
C THR A 203 -5.14 -11.87 14.37
N THR A 204 -4.97 -11.30 13.19
CA THR A 204 -3.92 -10.31 12.91
C THR A 204 -4.47 -9.18 12.08
N ILE A 205 -4.23 -7.94 12.48
CA ILE A 205 -4.55 -6.74 11.70
C ILE A 205 -3.22 -6.16 11.21
N LEU A 206 -3.05 -6.13 9.90
CA LEU A 206 -1.87 -5.62 9.24
C LEU A 206 -2.18 -4.28 8.59
N VAL A 207 -1.49 -3.22 9.03
CA VAL A 207 -1.56 -1.92 8.39
C VAL A 207 -0.29 -1.69 7.60
N THR A 208 -0.42 -1.49 6.31
CA THR A 208 0.72 -1.31 5.44
C THR A 208 0.33 -0.59 4.16
N HIS A 209 1.31 0.01 3.51
CA HIS A 209 1.23 0.46 2.13
C HIS A 209 1.82 -0.56 1.13
N ASP A 210 2.37 -1.67 1.62
CA ASP A 210 2.88 -2.77 0.79
C ASP A 210 1.75 -3.72 0.37
N MET A 211 1.30 -3.58 -0.87
CA MET A 211 0.26 -4.41 -1.46
C MET A 211 0.67 -5.88 -1.61
N GLY A 212 1.97 -6.13 -1.81
CA GLY A 212 2.51 -7.49 -1.90
C GLY A 212 2.31 -8.26 -0.59
N ALA A 213 2.56 -7.59 0.53
CA ALA A 213 2.32 -8.15 1.86
C ALA A 213 0.83 -8.42 2.12
N VAL A 214 -0.05 -7.49 1.72
CA VAL A 214 -1.51 -7.67 1.87
C VAL A 214 -2.00 -8.85 1.04
N LYS A 215 -1.61 -8.95 -0.22
CA LYS A 215 -1.95 -10.08 -1.11
C LYS A 215 -1.43 -11.42 -0.57
N LYS A 216 -0.24 -11.41 0.05
CA LYS A 216 0.42 -12.62 0.56
C LYS A 216 -0.17 -13.14 1.87
N TYR A 217 -0.45 -12.24 2.81
CA TYR A 217 -0.82 -12.65 4.17
C TYR A 217 -2.31 -12.53 4.48
N CYS A 218 -3.00 -11.50 3.93
CA CYS A 218 -4.36 -11.20 4.34
C CYS A 218 -5.40 -12.16 3.72
N ASN A 219 -6.49 -12.38 4.45
CA ASN A 219 -7.67 -13.08 3.98
C ASN A 219 -8.73 -12.09 3.48
N LYS A 220 -8.74 -10.88 4.06
CA LYS A 220 -9.63 -9.78 3.74
C LYS A 220 -8.89 -8.46 3.94
N ALA A 221 -9.28 -7.43 3.24
CA ALA A 221 -8.69 -6.11 3.39
C ALA A 221 -9.73 -5.00 3.31
N VAL A 222 -9.39 -3.82 3.88
CA VAL A 222 -10.15 -2.58 3.76
C VAL A 222 -9.24 -1.46 3.25
N LEU A 223 -9.74 -0.68 2.31
CA LEU A 223 -9.12 0.53 1.83
C LEU A 223 -9.78 1.74 2.48
N ILE A 224 -8.97 2.55 3.17
CA ILE A 224 -9.41 3.80 3.79
C ILE A 224 -8.88 4.98 2.96
N GLU A 225 -9.79 5.82 2.51
CA GLU A 225 -9.47 7.04 1.77
C GLU A 225 -10.25 8.23 2.33
N ASN A 226 -9.54 9.33 2.61
CA ASN A 226 -10.13 10.58 3.13
C ASN A 226 -11.04 10.38 4.37
N GLY A 227 -10.69 9.40 5.21
CA GLY A 227 -11.41 9.06 6.44
C GLY A 227 -12.69 8.25 6.22
N LEU A 228 -12.89 7.64 5.05
CA LEU A 228 -14.02 6.77 4.70
C LEU A 228 -13.53 5.39 4.26
N VAL A 229 -14.37 4.37 4.42
CA VAL A 229 -14.15 3.07 3.79
C VAL A 229 -14.49 3.19 2.31
N LYS A 230 -13.50 3.01 1.44
CA LYS A 230 -13.66 3.05 -0.01
C LYS A 230 -13.95 1.68 -0.62
N ALA A 231 -13.26 0.66 -0.12
CA ALA A 231 -13.45 -0.72 -0.54
C ALA A 231 -13.17 -1.67 0.63
N ILE A 232 -13.86 -2.79 0.67
CA ILE A 232 -13.63 -3.88 1.62
C ILE A 232 -13.92 -5.21 0.94
N GLY A 233 -13.04 -6.20 1.11
CA GLY A 233 -13.23 -7.52 0.51
C GLY A 233 -11.94 -8.29 0.28
N ASP A 234 -11.86 -8.95 -0.87
CA ASP A 234 -10.68 -9.74 -1.28
C ASP A 234 -9.41 -8.86 -1.31
N PRO A 235 -8.29 -9.34 -0.74
CA PRO A 235 -7.04 -8.56 -0.67
C PRO A 235 -6.49 -8.14 -2.04
N PHE A 236 -6.68 -8.94 -3.08
CA PHE A 236 -6.24 -8.62 -4.43
C PHE A 236 -7.06 -7.45 -5.00
N ASP A 237 -8.40 -7.54 -4.92
CA ASP A 237 -9.29 -6.50 -5.43
C ASP A 237 -9.07 -5.16 -4.71
N VAL A 238 -8.94 -5.18 -3.38
CA VAL A 238 -8.72 -3.97 -2.57
C VAL A 238 -7.33 -3.37 -2.83
N SER A 239 -6.28 -4.20 -2.96
CA SER A 239 -4.93 -3.74 -3.31
C SER A 239 -4.87 -3.14 -4.71
N ASP A 240 -5.61 -3.72 -5.65
CA ASP A 240 -5.69 -3.22 -7.02
C ASP A 240 -6.38 -1.87 -7.08
N GLN A 241 -7.50 -1.71 -6.36
CA GLN A 241 -8.18 -0.43 -6.22
C GLN A 241 -7.23 0.64 -5.65
N TYR A 242 -6.50 0.31 -4.57
CA TYR A 242 -5.52 1.22 -3.97
C TYR A 242 -4.43 1.68 -4.96
N SER A 243 -3.96 0.76 -5.81
CA SER A 243 -2.94 1.09 -6.81
C SER A 243 -3.49 2.01 -7.91
N PHE A 244 -4.74 1.78 -8.37
CA PHE A 244 -5.39 2.68 -9.32
C PHE A 244 -5.56 4.09 -8.76
N ASP A 245 -6.03 4.20 -7.50
CA ASP A 245 -6.24 5.49 -6.84
C ASP A 245 -4.94 6.28 -6.65
N ASN A 246 -3.84 5.59 -6.35
CA ASN A 246 -2.52 6.23 -6.22
C ASN A 246 -2.01 6.81 -7.55
N LEU A 247 -2.33 6.16 -8.68
CA LEU A 247 -1.98 6.66 -10.00
C LEU A 247 -2.78 7.91 -10.37
N GLU A 248 -4.11 7.87 -10.15
CA GLU A 248 -4.97 9.02 -10.44
C GLU A 248 -4.61 10.25 -9.60
N SER A 249 -4.16 10.07 -8.36
CA SER A 249 -3.82 11.20 -7.48
C SER A 249 -2.42 11.75 -7.70
N ASN A 250 -1.47 10.97 -8.17
CA ASN A 250 -0.14 11.48 -8.56
C ASN A 250 -0.23 12.36 -9.81
N SER A 251 -1.26 12.15 -10.66
CA SER A 251 -1.55 13.04 -11.79
C SER A 251 -2.05 14.43 -11.38
N HIS A 252 -2.54 14.60 -10.14
CA HIS A 252 -3.05 15.88 -9.63
C HIS A 252 -2.04 16.69 -8.81
N HIS A 253 -0.86 16.14 -8.47
CA HIS A 253 0.11 16.79 -7.57
C HIS A 253 1.39 17.31 -8.23
N HIS A 254 1.63 17.00 -9.51
CA HIS A 254 2.68 17.67 -10.27
C HIS A 254 2.04 18.78 -11.11
N GLY A 255 1.81 19.91 -10.46
CA GLY A 255 1.62 21.16 -11.14
C GLY A 255 2.92 21.56 -11.85
N ASP A 256 2.77 21.96 -13.11
CA ASP A 256 3.64 22.86 -13.88
C ASP A 256 4.87 22.35 -14.63
N GLU A 257 5.24 21.03 -14.71
CA GLU A 257 6.41 20.66 -15.52
C GLU A 257 6.28 19.42 -16.43
N ASP A 258 5.13 18.78 -16.56
CA ASP A 258 4.94 17.61 -17.45
C ASP A 258 3.89 17.86 -18.56
N GLU A 259 3.98 19.00 -19.24
CA GLU A 259 3.52 19.07 -20.62
C GLU A 259 4.48 18.17 -21.41
N GLY A 260 3.96 17.07 -21.98
CA GLY A 260 4.76 16.16 -22.79
C GLY A 260 5.58 16.96 -23.80
N LEU A 261 6.86 16.59 -23.99
CA LEU A 261 7.71 17.26 -24.96
C LEU A 261 6.98 17.21 -26.32
N VAL A 262 6.70 18.38 -26.87
CA VAL A 262 6.08 18.54 -28.18
C VAL A 262 6.97 19.48 -28.95
N THR A 263 7.45 19.02 -30.10
CA THR A 263 8.26 19.85 -31.00
C THR A 263 7.35 20.68 -31.93
N THR A 264 7.92 21.54 -32.77
CA THR A 264 7.17 22.37 -33.72
C THR A 264 6.53 21.57 -34.85
N GLU A 265 6.92 20.33 -35.03
CA GLU A 265 6.48 19.45 -36.14
C GLU A 265 5.21 18.65 -35.78
N VAL A 266 4.83 18.57 -34.51
CA VAL A 266 3.71 17.73 -34.01
C VAL A 266 2.93 18.45 -32.93
N GLU A 267 1.61 18.26 -32.91
CA GLU A 267 0.71 18.71 -31.84
C GLU A 267 -0.17 17.55 -31.36
N ASP A 268 -0.67 17.69 -30.12
CA ASP A 268 -1.73 16.85 -29.54
C ASP A 268 -1.42 15.34 -29.50
N PHE A 269 -0.15 14.94 -29.20
CA PHE A 269 0.17 13.53 -29.07
C PHE A 269 -0.50 12.92 -27.82
N THR A 270 -1.50 12.08 -28.07
CA THR A 270 -2.32 11.46 -27.04
C THR A 270 -2.50 9.97 -27.27
N ALA A 271 -2.79 9.23 -26.22
CA ALA A 271 -3.13 7.81 -26.28
C ALA A 271 -4.36 7.51 -25.41
N ARG A 272 -5.22 6.64 -25.89
CA ARG A 272 -6.44 6.25 -25.21
C ARG A 272 -6.59 4.72 -25.19
N LEU A 273 -6.84 4.13 -24.02
CA LEU A 273 -7.23 2.74 -23.90
C LEU A 273 -8.70 2.58 -24.33
N LEU A 274 -8.95 1.73 -25.33
CA LEU A 274 -10.29 1.41 -25.83
C LEU A 274 -10.83 0.10 -25.27
N SER A 275 -9.95 -0.83 -24.85
CA SER A 275 -10.33 -2.05 -24.14
C SER A 275 -10.67 -1.74 -22.67
N PRO A 276 -11.33 -2.67 -21.95
CA PRO A 276 -11.52 -2.53 -20.50
C PRO A 276 -10.20 -2.34 -19.74
N LYS A 277 -10.21 -1.60 -18.63
CA LYS A 277 -9.03 -1.41 -17.76
C LYS A 277 -8.56 -2.71 -17.10
N LYS A 278 -9.41 -3.74 -17.05
CA LYS A 278 -9.12 -5.08 -16.52
C LYS A 278 -9.39 -6.10 -17.63
N VAL A 279 -8.37 -6.84 -18.00
CA VAL A 279 -8.42 -7.83 -19.08
C VAL A 279 -7.85 -9.16 -18.60
N THR A 280 -8.25 -10.26 -19.23
CA THR A 280 -7.60 -11.56 -19.05
C THR A 280 -6.44 -11.73 -20.04
N PRO A 281 -5.53 -12.71 -19.86
CA PRO A 281 -4.44 -12.96 -20.81
C PRO A 281 -4.91 -13.27 -22.24
N ASP A 282 -6.14 -13.77 -22.41
CA ASP A 282 -6.72 -14.10 -23.73
C ASP A 282 -7.44 -12.94 -24.39
N ASP A 283 -7.74 -11.88 -23.64
CA ASP A 283 -8.40 -10.69 -24.18
C ASP A 283 -7.44 -9.84 -25.00
N GLU A 284 -8.01 -9.06 -25.92
CA GLU A 284 -7.27 -8.12 -26.74
C GLU A 284 -7.18 -6.76 -26.06
N VAL A 285 -5.97 -6.28 -25.81
CA VAL A 285 -5.70 -4.90 -25.39
C VAL A 285 -5.72 -4.00 -26.63
N VAL A 286 -6.54 -2.96 -26.59
CA VAL A 286 -6.73 -2.03 -27.72
C VAL A 286 -6.40 -0.62 -27.27
N ILE A 287 -5.42 0.01 -27.93
CA ILE A 287 -4.97 1.38 -27.66
C ILE A 287 -5.06 2.19 -28.94
N GLU A 288 -5.64 3.37 -28.84
CA GLU A 288 -5.71 4.36 -29.91
C GLU A 288 -4.71 5.46 -29.61
N PHE A 289 -3.84 5.74 -30.58
CA PHE A 289 -2.93 6.89 -30.57
C PHE A 289 -3.46 7.94 -31.55
N SER A 290 -3.35 9.21 -31.19
CA SER A 290 -3.69 10.34 -32.07
C SER A 290 -2.70 11.47 -31.88
N PHE A 291 -2.39 12.15 -32.97
CA PHE A 291 -1.54 13.33 -33.04
C PHE A 291 -1.85 14.15 -34.33
N ASN A 292 -1.40 15.38 -34.36
CA ASN A 292 -1.48 16.22 -35.54
C ASN A 292 -0.07 16.49 -36.09
N LEU A 293 0.22 16.05 -37.33
CA LEU A 293 1.51 16.27 -37.98
C LEU A 293 1.47 17.59 -38.70
N LEU A 294 2.41 18.48 -38.43
CA LEU A 294 2.47 19.84 -38.95
C LEU A 294 3.48 19.99 -40.11
N ASP A 295 4.49 19.11 -40.18
CA ASP A 295 5.55 19.15 -41.18
C ASP A 295 5.54 17.91 -42.07
N GLU A 296 5.42 18.13 -43.40
CA GLU A 296 5.37 17.06 -44.41
C GLU A 296 6.72 16.36 -44.63
N SER A 297 7.83 17.00 -44.22
CA SER A 297 9.19 16.44 -44.36
C SER A 297 9.51 15.35 -43.32
N VAL A 298 8.68 15.23 -42.29
CA VAL A 298 8.87 14.29 -41.19
C VAL A 298 8.07 13.01 -41.45
N ASN A 299 8.70 11.86 -41.29
CA ASN A 299 8.05 10.56 -41.35
C ASN A 299 8.07 9.90 -39.94
N PRO A 300 7.07 10.20 -39.14
CA PRO A 300 7.08 9.75 -37.72
C PRO A 300 6.68 8.30 -37.57
N HIS A 301 7.15 7.68 -36.47
CA HIS A 301 6.66 6.39 -35.98
C HIS A 301 6.42 6.45 -34.48
N ILE A 302 5.47 5.66 -34.00
CA ILE A 302 5.19 5.51 -32.58
C ILE A 302 6.06 4.39 -32.02
N ALA A 303 6.81 4.67 -30.95
CA ALA A 303 7.51 3.67 -30.14
C ALA A 303 6.92 3.67 -28.73
N PHE A 304 6.60 2.52 -28.18
CA PHE A 304 6.00 2.46 -26.85
C PHE A 304 6.44 1.27 -26.04
N SER A 305 6.23 1.37 -24.74
CA SER A 305 6.48 0.31 -23.75
C SER A 305 5.29 0.15 -22.83
N PHE A 306 4.97 -1.10 -22.50
CA PHE A 306 4.17 -1.39 -21.31
C PHE A 306 5.12 -1.58 -20.12
N VAL A 307 4.98 -0.71 -19.14
CA VAL A 307 5.83 -0.64 -17.96
C VAL A 307 5.04 -1.16 -16.76
N ASP A 308 5.61 -2.12 -16.04
CA ASP A 308 5.04 -2.59 -14.77
C ASP A 308 5.07 -1.45 -13.74
N ILE A 309 3.91 -1.11 -13.22
CA ILE A 309 3.74 0.00 -12.29
C ILE A 309 4.45 -0.27 -10.95
N SER A 310 4.52 -1.53 -10.54
CA SER A 310 5.09 -1.91 -9.25
C SER A 310 6.62 -1.85 -9.22
N THR A 311 7.26 -2.16 -10.34
CA THR A 311 8.72 -2.23 -10.46
C THR A 311 9.34 -1.10 -11.29
N GLY A 312 8.54 -0.42 -12.12
CA GLY A 312 9.02 0.58 -13.07
C GLY A 312 9.73 -0.02 -14.30
N ASN A 313 9.75 -1.35 -14.45
CA ASN A 313 10.45 -2.01 -15.56
C ASN A 313 9.56 -2.12 -16.79
N GLY A 314 10.13 -1.87 -17.97
CA GLY A 314 9.48 -2.16 -19.25
C GLY A 314 9.38 -3.67 -19.46
N LEU A 315 8.16 -4.18 -19.65
CA LEU A 315 7.91 -5.60 -19.84
C LEU A 315 7.59 -5.98 -21.29
N TYR A 316 7.13 -5.02 -22.07
CA TYR A 316 6.78 -5.22 -23.46
C TYR A 316 7.04 -3.94 -24.24
N ASN A 317 7.69 -4.03 -25.40
CA ASN A 317 7.99 -2.92 -26.28
C ASN A 317 7.51 -3.25 -27.69
N ASP A 318 6.97 -2.23 -28.38
CA ASP A 318 6.59 -2.33 -29.78
C ASP A 318 6.67 -0.97 -30.47
N ASN A 319 6.56 -0.95 -31.77
CA ASN A 319 6.60 0.28 -32.57
C ASN A 319 5.74 0.17 -33.86
N SER A 320 5.51 1.30 -34.51
CA SER A 320 4.72 1.40 -35.72
C SER A 320 5.57 1.64 -36.99
N MET A 321 6.83 1.24 -37.00
CA MET A 321 7.73 1.50 -38.14
C MET A 321 7.22 0.92 -39.48
N ASP A 322 6.48 -0.19 -39.43
CA ASP A 322 5.91 -0.84 -40.61
C ASP A 322 4.62 -0.14 -41.13
N VAL A 323 4.14 0.90 -40.43
CA VAL A 323 2.92 1.63 -40.79
C VAL A 323 3.28 3.05 -41.18
N PRO A 324 3.09 3.46 -42.44
CA PRO A 324 3.40 4.82 -42.88
C PRO A 324 2.45 5.82 -42.22
N LEU A 325 3.00 6.82 -41.52
CA LEU A 325 2.27 7.89 -40.84
C LEU A 325 2.57 9.27 -41.47
N SER A 326 3.15 9.32 -42.66
CA SER A 326 3.53 10.54 -43.41
C SER A 326 2.33 11.40 -43.82
N GLY A 327 2.60 12.65 -44.22
CA GLY A 327 1.63 13.66 -44.66
C GLY A 327 1.04 14.49 -43.52
N VAL A 328 0.87 15.78 -43.74
CA VAL A 328 0.34 16.77 -42.78
C VAL A 328 -1.11 16.48 -42.40
N GLY A 329 -1.46 16.80 -41.15
CA GLY A 329 -2.82 16.74 -40.65
C GLY A 329 -2.99 15.70 -39.53
N PRO A 330 -4.24 15.55 -39.04
CA PRO A 330 -4.55 14.66 -37.92
C PRO A 330 -4.34 13.19 -38.29
N LYS A 331 -3.64 12.47 -37.43
CA LYS A 331 -3.37 11.03 -37.52
C LYS A 331 -4.04 10.29 -36.37
N LYS A 332 -4.57 9.12 -36.71
CA LYS A 332 -5.19 8.22 -35.75
C LYS A 332 -4.84 6.79 -36.09
N ILE A 333 -4.25 6.08 -35.15
CA ILE A 333 -3.83 4.70 -35.35
C ILE A 333 -4.22 3.85 -34.11
N THR A 334 -4.69 2.64 -34.36
CA THR A 334 -5.11 1.71 -33.31
C THR A 334 -4.12 0.56 -33.26
N TYR A 335 -3.57 0.35 -32.08
CA TYR A 335 -2.75 -0.81 -31.75
C TYR A 335 -3.57 -1.87 -31.03
N LYS A 336 -3.37 -3.14 -31.39
CA LYS A 336 -4.05 -4.29 -30.80
C LYS A 336 -3.05 -5.39 -30.50
N CYS A 337 -3.06 -5.90 -29.28
CA CYS A 337 -2.25 -7.05 -28.91
C CYS A 337 -2.93 -7.96 -27.90
N LYS A 338 -2.45 -9.20 -27.80
CA LYS A 338 -2.74 -10.12 -26.72
C LYS A 338 -1.47 -10.34 -25.91
N LEU A 339 -1.63 -10.49 -24.59
CA LEU A 339 -0.51 -10.69 -23.67
C LEU A 339 -0.69 -12.02 -22.90
N PRO A 340 -0.67 -13.18 -23.59
CA PRO A 340 -1.10 -14.45 -23.06
C PRO A 340 -0.16 -15.06 -22.01
N TYR A 341 1.03 -14.46 -21.84
CA TYR A 341 2.06 -15.02 -20.96
C TYR A 341 2.08 -14.44 -19.55
N PHE A 342 1.29 -13.40 -19.29
CA PHE A 342 1.25 -12.75 -17.98
C PHE A 342 0.18 -13.36 -17.06
N ASN A 343 0.51 -13.50 -15.77
CA ASN A 343 -0.44 -13.89 -14.74
C ASN A 343 -1.24 -12.69 -14.23
N HIS A 344 -0.64 -11.92 -13.32
CA HIS A 344 -1.23 -10.74 -12.71
C HIS A 344 -0.22 -9.61 -12.80
N VAL A 345 -0.49 -8.62 -13.63
CA VAL A 345 0.40 -7.46 -13.79
C VAL A 345 -0.41 -6.21 -14.09
N LYS A 346 0.05 -5.09 -13.54
CA LYS A 346 -0.49 -3.77 -13.82
C LYS A 346 0.47 -3.01 -14.69
N LEU A 347 -0.01 -2.56 -15.83
CA LEU A 347 0.80 -1.95 -16.86
C LEU A 347 0.34 -0.52 -17.12
N ARG A 348 1.32 0.38 -17.27
CA ARG A 348 1.10 1.71 -17.84
C ARG A 348 1.76 1.81 -19.20
N LEU A 349 1.14 2.59 -20.08
CA LEU A 349 1.72 2.93 -21.36
C LEU A 349 2.72 4.08 -21.20
N VAL A 350 3.91 3.92 -21.77
CA VAL A 350 4.88 4.98 -22.04
C VAL A 350 5.09 4.99 -23.54
N ALA A 351 4.89 6.14 -24.19
CA ALA A 351 4.97 6.22 -25.65
C ALA A 351 5.69 7.48 -26.10
N PHE A 352 6.37 7.33 -27.22
CA PHE A 352 7.15 8.35 -27.91
C PHE A 352 6.71 8.40 -29.37
N LEU A 353 6.61 9.57 -29.94
CA LEU A 353 6.58 9.77 -31.37
C LEU A 353 7.99 10.17 -31.81
N ARG A 354 8.59 9.43 -32.74
CA ARG A 354 9.99 9.60 -33.15
C ARG A 354 10.06 9.80 -34.66
N ASP A 355 11.12 10.51 -35.11
CA ASP A 355 11.47 10.64 -36.51
C ASP A 355 12.28 9.42 -37.02
N GLU A 356 12.72 9.48 -38.28
CA GLU A 356 13.57 8.47 -38.93
C GLU A 356 14.95 8.31 -38.23
N ASN A 357 15.45 9.35 -37.56
CA ASN A 357 16.71 9.37 -36.85
C ASN A 357 16.59 8.90 -35.42
N GLN A 358 15.42 8.44 -34.96
CA GLN A 358 15.09 8.04 -33.60
C GLN A 358 15.06 9.20 -32.60
N GLU A 359 14.98 10.46 -33.07
CA GLU A 359 14.80 11.63 -32.22
C GLU A 359 13.32 11.77 -31.80
N ASN A 360 13.07 12.17 -30.57
CA ASN A 360 11.72 12.30 -30.05
C ASN A 360 11.07 13.59 -30.59
N LEU A 361 10.01 13.46 -31.36
CA LEU A 361 9.15 14.55 -31.81
C LEU A 361 8.11 14.91 -30.75
N ALA A 362 7.60 13.90 -30.04
CA ALA A 362 6.69 14.09 -28.94
C ALA A 362 6.80 12.93 -27.92
N ILE A 363 6.51 13.24 -26.66
CA ILE A 363 6.42 12.26 -25.58
C ILE A 363 5.00 12.29 -25.03
N LEU A 364 4.41 11.11 -24.86
CA LEU A 364 3.08 10.99 -24.26
C LEU A 364 3.12 11.53 -22.83
N SER A 365 2.20 12.45 -22.50
CA SER A 365 2.09 13.03 -21.16
C SER A 365 1.99 11.96 -20.08
N THR A 366 2.74 12.10 -19.01
CA THR A 366 2.73 11.22 -17.84
C THR A 366 1.57 11.52 -16.90
N THR A 367 0.86 12.63 -17.10
CA THR A 367 -0.21 13.11 -16.22
C THR A 367 -1.42 12.15 -16.18
N ASN A 368 -1.74 11.49 -17.29
CA ASN A 368 -2.84 10.51 -17.33
C ASN A 368 -2.59 9.43 -18.39
N PRO A 369 -1.53 8.63 -18.26
CA PRO A 369 -1.22 7.58 -19.23
C PRO A 369 -2.28 6.48 -19.20
N PRO A 370 -2.55 5.79 -20.31
CA PRO A 370 -3.34 4.58 -20.33
C PRO A 370 -2.78 3.52 -19.35
N VAL A 371 -3.64 3.04 -18.46
CA VAL A 371 -3.32 2.02 -17.48
C VAL A 371 -4.34 0.90 -17.57
N PHE A 372 -3.86 -0.35 -17.51
CA PHE A 372 -4.70 -1.53 -17.48
C PHE A 372 -4.05 -2.64 -16.65
N SER A 373 -4.85 -3.59 -16.18
CA SER A 373 -4.36 -4.81 -15.53
C SER A 373 -4.66 -6.04 -16.37
N ILE A 374 -3.74 -6.99 -16.31
CA ILE A 374 -3.94 -8.34 -16.81
C ILE A 374 -4.17 -9.23 -15.59
N ASP A 375 -5.33 -9.91 -15.54
CA ASP A 375 -5.71 -10.75 -14.42
C ASP A 375 -6.11 -12.12 -14.93
N ARG A 376 -5.28 -13.13 -14.67
CA ARG A 376 -5.60 -14.51 -14.96
C ARG A 376 -6.66 -15.03 -13.98
N VAL A 377 -7.69 -15.68 -14.52
CA VAL A 377 -8.62 -16.46 -13.69
C VAL A 377 -7.92 -17.72 -13.22
N VAL A 378 -7.72 -17.87 -11.91
CA VAL A 378 -7.03 -19.00 -11.28
C VAL A 378 -8.03 -19.81 -10.49
N ASP A 379 -8.04 -21.13 -10.68
CA ASP A 379 -8.80 -22.03 -9.81
C ASP A 379 -8.12 -22.09 -8.42
N ARG A 380 -8.69 -21.38 -7.46
CA ARG A 380 -8.18 -21.29 -6.07
C ARG A 380 -8.27 -22.62 -5.31
N THR A 381 -9.02 -23.60 -5.81
CA THR A 381 -9.09 -24.95 -5.23
C THR A 381 -7.94 -25.84 -5.70
N ASN A 382 -7.33 -25.51 -6.83
CA ASN A 382 -6.18 -26.21 -7.39
C ASN A 382 -4.87 -25.63 -6.83
N ARG A 383 -4.27 -26.33 -5.87
CA ARG A 383 -3.06 -25.90 -5.17
C ARG A 383 -1.87 -25.65 -6.11
N SER A 384 -1.71 -26.46 -7.15
CA SER A 384 -0.63 -26.32 -8.15
C SER A 384 -0.82 -25.08 -9.02
N GLU A 385 -2.05 -24.76 -9.36
CA GLU A 385 -2.40 -23.59 -10.16
C GLU A 385 -2.25 -22.31 -9.33
N LEU A 386 -2.69 -22.34 -8.07
CA LEU A 386 -2.52 -21.23 -7.13
C LEU A 386 -1.04 -20.91 -6.91
N ASP A 387 -0.19 -21.92 -6.71
CA ASP A 387 1.24 -21.76 -6.50
C ASP A 387 1.93 -21.17 -7.75
N SER A 388 1.57 -21.65 -8.95
CA SER A 388 2.10 -21.15 -10.22
C SER A 388 1.62 -19.75 -10.59
N SER A 389 0.55 -19.25 -9.99
CA SER A 389 -0.02 -17.93 -10.28
C SER A 389 0.71 -16.77 -9.57
N THR A 390 1.61 -17.06 -8.64
CA THR A 390 2.35 -16.03 -7.87
C THR A 390 3.48 -15.38 -8.68
N GLY A 391 3.93 -16.01 -9.78
CA GLY A 391 4.94 -15.46 -10.67
C GLY A 391 4.36 -14.48 -11.70
N LEU A 392 5.23 -13.62 -12.27
CA LEU A 392 4.84 -12.68 -13.33
C LEU A 392 4.31 -13.38 -14.57
N LEU A 393 4.91 -14.51 -14.95
CA LEU A 393 4.58 -15.24 -16.17
C LEU A 393 3.81 -16.53 -15.85
N ILE A 394 2.91 -16.89 -16.75
CA ILE A 394 2.19 -18.17 -16.75
C ILE A 394 3.20 -19.31 -16.94
N ARG A 395 3.00 -20.37 -16.22
CA ARG A 395 3.84 -21.60 -16.32
C ARG A 395 3.87 -22.11 -17.76
N GLN A 396 5.08 -22.24 -18.31
CA GLN A 396 5.35 -22.78 -19.65
C GLN A 396 6.01 -24.17 -19.59
N GLY A 397 6.62 -24.52 -18.46
CA GLY A 397 7.37 -25.78 -18.29
C GLY A 397 6.48 -26.96 -17.96
N LYS A 398 6.97 -28.18 -18.33
CA LYS A 398 6.39 -29.47 -17.93
C LYS A 398 7.41 -30.21 -17.06
N TRP A 399 6.93 -30.95 -16.08
CA TRP A 399 7.73 -31.87 -15.29
C TRP A 399 7.66 -33.25 -15.96
N GLU A 400 8.81 -33.83 -16.27
CA GLU A 400 8.96 -35.18 -16.83
C GLU A 400 9.54 -36.13 -15.80
#